data_26278b8d3e97a19ac5a93973150281cd
#
_entry.id   26278b8d3e97a19ac5a93973150281cd
#
_cell.length_a   1.000
_cell.length_b   1.000
_cell.length_c   1.000
_cell.angle_alpha   90.00
_cell.angle_beta   90.00
_cell.angle_gamma   90.00
#
_symmetry.space_group_name_H-M   'P 1'
#
loop_
_entity.id
_entity.type
_entity.pdbx_description
1 polymer ?
#
loop_
_entity_poly.entity_id
_entity_poly.type
_entity_poly.pdbx_seq_one_letter_code
_entity_poly.pdbx_strand_id
1 'polypeptide(L)'
;LRLLRRLARAAGFELLPLRKAREPARRLVNLLERSRVDLVVDGGANRGQYAALLRELGWRGAILSIEPIPELRAELVRRAAGDPAWRVAAPVALGAAPGRATLKVSAESDMSSLLPRSPRLERLSPSSRPVRRIEVPVVRLDALPELVASPAERIFLKLDLQGFEGSALEGARGLLPRIVGLQLELSLVTLYEGELGWRAMIDRAEALGYVPWLFLPGYVEPRSGRELQMDGVFLRADAVGTDERGGESDDR
;
A
#
# COMPACT_ATOMS: atom_id res chain seq x y z
N LEU A 1 0.67 31.14 -18.32
CA LEU A 1 0.14 30.21 -17.30
C LEU A 1 -1.27 30.62 -16.83
N ARG A 2 -1.51 31.89 -16.46
CA ARG A 2 -2.85 32.38 -16.03
C ARG A 2 -3.92 32.19 -17.12
N LEU A 3 -3.62 32.51 -18.37
CA LEU A 3 -4.53 32.33 -19.50
C LEU A 3 -4.86 30.86 -19.75
N LEU A 4 -3.85 29.97 -19.75
CA LEU A 4 -4.05 28.54 -19.89
C LEU A 4 -4.94 27.96 -18.79
N ARG A 5 -4.79 28.40 -17.54
CA ARG A 5 -5.67 28.01 -16.43
C ARG A 5 -7.12 28.48 -16.63
N ARG A 6 -7.32 29.69 -17.16
CA ARG A 6 -8.66 30.19 -17.46
C ARG A 6 -9.34 29.40 -18.57
N LEU A 7 -8.62 29.11 -19.65
CA LEU A 7 -9.12 28.29 -20.77
C LEU A 7 -9.44 26.85 -20.32
N ALA A 8 -8.55 26.25 -19.53
CA ALA A 8 -8.79 24.91 -18.97
C ALA A 8 -10.04 24.87 -18.08
N ARG A 9 -10.22 25.86 -17.18
CA ARG A 9 -11.42 25.96 -16.35
C ARG A 9 -12.68 26.15 -17.17
N ALA A 10 -12.65 26.97 -18.23
CA ALA A 10 -13.76 27.14 -19.14
C ALA A 10 -14.15 25.83 -19.88
N ALA A 11 -13.17 24.94 -20.08
CA ALA A 11 -13.34 23.59 -20.64
C ALA A 11 -13.62 22.49 -19.58
N GLY A 12 -13.81 22.87 -18.30
CA GLY A 12 -14.09 21.91 -17.22
C GLY A 12 -12.85 21.23 -16.63
N PHE A 13 -11.63 21.75 -16.90
CA PHE A 13 -10.38 21.21 -16.37
C PHE A 13 -9.72 22.15 -15.38
N GLU A 14 -9.07 21.60 -14.35
CA GLU A 14 -8.19 22.36 -13.48
C GLU A 14 -6.72 22.02 -13.75
N LEU A 15 -5.93 23.03 -14.12
CA LEU A 15 -4.48 22.86 -14.31
C LEU A 15 -3.76 23.09 -12.98
N LEU A 16 -3.32 22.02 -12.35
CA LEU A 16 -2.46 22.06 -11.18
C LEU A 16 -0.99 21.86 -11.58
N PRO A 17 -0.03 22.56 -10.95
CA PRO A 17 1.37 22.19 -11.07
C PRO A 17 1.58 20.75 -10.65
N LEU A 18 2.35 19.95 -11.39
CA LEU A 18 2.68 18.55 -11.03
C LEU A 18 3.16 18.43 -9.58
N ARG A 19 3.93 19.41 -9.09
CA ARG A 19 4.37 19.46 -7.70
C ARG A 19 3.21 19.46 -6.71
N LYS A 20 2.12 20.21 -6.98
CA LYS A 20 0.94 20.23 -6.10
C LYS A 20 0.09 18.99 -6.24
N ALA A 21 -0.10 18.49 -7.46
CA ALA A 21 -0.86 17.27 -7.70
C ALA A 21 -0.21 16.03 -7.05
N ARG A 22 1.12 16.05 -6.89
CA ARG A 22 1.90 14.95 -6.30
C ARG A 22 2.35 15.21 -4.86
N GLU A 23 1.85 16.25 -4.24
CA GLU A 23 2.22 16.63 -2.86
C GLU A 23 2.10 15.48 -1.86
N PRO A 24 1.00 14.72 -1.80
CA PRO A 24 0.87 13.60 -0.86
C PRO A 24 1.94 12.52 -1.06
N ALA A 25 2.18 12.11 -2.31
CA ALA A 25 3.20 11.10 -2.62
C ALA A 25 4.64 11.62 -2.38
N ARG A 26 4.87 12.93 -2.55
CA ARG A 26 6.17 13.55 -2.18
C ARG A 26 6.41 13.56 -0.69
N ARG A 27 5.36 13.77 0.13
CA ARG A 27 5.46 13.66 1.59
C ARG A 27 5.87 12.25 1.99
N LEU A 28 5.32 11.24 1.32
CA LEU A 28 5.71 9.85 1.55
C LEU A 28 7.20 9.61 1.22
N VAL A 29 7.69 10.07 0.05
CA VAL A 29 9.11 9.91 -0.31
C VAL A 29 10.02 10.62 0.69
N ASN A 30 9.69 11.86 1.07
CA ASN A 30 10.44 12.59 2.10
C ASN A 30 10.44 11.84 3.45
N LEU A 31 9.34 11.17 3.78
CA LEU A 31 9.22 10.34 4.97
C LEU A 31 10.17 9.13 4.91
N LEU A 32 10.19 8.41 3.78
CA LEU A 32 11.10 7.28 3.56
C LEU A 32 12.57 7.70 3.74
N GLU A 33 12.94 8.86 3.18
CA GLU A 33 14.31 9.41 3.28
C GLU A 33 14.66 9.79 4.72
N ARG A 34 13.79 10.56 5.40
CA ARG A 34 13.99 10.98 6.80
C ARG A 34 14.07 9.79 7.75
N SER A 35 13.22 8.78 7.52
CA SER A 35 13.24 7.54 8.29
C SER A 35 14.37 6.60 7.90
N ARG A 36 15.25 7.00 6.98
CA ARG A 36 16.40 6.22 6.49
C ARG A 36 15.96 4.80 6.06
N VAL A 37 14.83 4.72 5.37
CA VAL A 37 14.35 3.44 4.83
C VAL A 37 15.34 2.94 3.80
N ASP A 38 15.76 1.68 3.94
CA ASP A 38 16.67 1.03 3.01
C ASP A 38 15.96 0.05 2.07
N LEU A 39 14.79 -0.45 2.47
CA LEU A 39 13.94 -1.34 1.67
C LEU A 39 12.47 -0.97 1.80
N VAL A 40 11.80 -0.79 0.67
CA VAL A 40 10.33 -0.79 0.58
C VAL A 40 9.87 -2.18 0.15
N VAL A 41 8.96 -2.78 0.94
CA VAL A 41 8.25 -4.00 0.58
C VAL A 41 6.85 -3.60 0.11
N ASP A 42 6.54 -3.88 -1.15
CA ASP A 42 5.27 -3.56 -1.81
C ASP A 42 4.44 -4.84 -1.98
N GLY A 43 3.59 -5.12 -1.00
CA GLY A 43 2.65 -6.24 -1.01
C GLY A 43 1.38 -5.86 -1.77
N GLY A 44 0.99 -6.69 -2.76
CA GLY A 44 -0.06 -6.38 -3.72
C GLY A 44 0.43 -5.38 -4.78
N ALA A 45 1.60 -5.66 -5.36
CA ALA A 45 2.27 -4.72 -6.25
C ALA A 45 1.58 -4.53 -7.60
N ASN A 46 0.63 -5.39 -7.96
CA ASN A 46 -0.10 -5.34 -9.22
C ASN A 46 0.87 -5.19 -10.42
N ARG A 47 0.76 -4.12 -11.21
CA ARG A 47 1.63 -3.79 -12.35
C ARG A 47 2.87 -2.98 -11.96
N GLY A 48 3.09 -2.73 -10.66
CA GLY A 48 4.23 -1.95 -10.15
C GLY A 48 4.04 -0.44 -10.21
N GLN A 49 2.81 0.05 -10.21
CA GLN A 49 2.52 1.48 -10.25
C GLN A 49 3.05 2.21 -9.01
N TYR A 50 3.01 1.57 -7.84
CA TYR A 50 3.53 2.15 -6.60
C TYR A 50 5.06 2.31 -6.66
N ALA A 51 5.78 1.27 -7.02
CA ALA A 51 7.24 1.32 -7.17
C ALA A 51 7.67 2.33 -8.24
N ALA A 52 6.96 2.36 -9.39
CA ALA A 52 7.22 3.33 -10.45
C ALA A 52 7.02 4.77 -9.98
N LEU A 53 5.96 5.04 -9.18
CA LEU A 53 5.71 6.36 -8.60
C LEU A 53 6.84 6.78 -7.65
N LEU A 54 7.31 5.89 -6.79
CA LEU A 54 8.45 6.17 -5.90
C LEU A 54 9.70 6.54 -6.71
N ARG A 55 10.01 5.80 -7.79
CA ARG A 55 11.13 6.09 -8.69
C ARG A 55 10.99 7.45 -9.39
N GLU A 56 9.79 7.74 -9.88
CA GLU A 56 9.49 9.03 -10.53
C GLU A 56 9.66 10.21 -9.57
N LEU A 57 9.34 10.02 -8.30
CA LEU A 57 9.48 11.04 -7.26
C LEU A 57 10.91 11.16 -6.72
N GLY A 58 11.82 10.29 -7.14
CA GLY A 58 13.25 10.39 -6.86
C GLY A 58 13.78 9.43 -5.80
N TRP A 59 12.92 8.60 -5.17
CA TRP A 59 13.42 7.63 -4.20
C TRP A 59 14.25 6.53 -4.88
N ARG A 60 15.42 6.17 -4.31
CA ARG A 60 16.42 5.26 -4.92
C ARG A 60 16.76 4.05 -4.06
N GLY A 61 16.17 3.89 -2.88
CA GLY A 61 16.35 2.72 -2.02
C GLY A 61 15.83 1.42 -2.67
N ALA A 62 16.10 0.29 -2.05
CA ALA A 62 15.68 -1.00 -2.58
C ALA A 62 14.15 -1.18 -2.52
N ILE A 63 13.58 -1.85 -3.53
CA ILE A 63 12.17 -2.25 -3.59
C ILE A 63 12.10 -3.78 -3.74
N LEU A 64 11.19 -4.41 -2.99
CA LEU A 64 10.76 -5.78 -3.19
C LEU A 64 9.24 -5.77 -3.44
N SER A 65 8.83 -6.04 -4.67
CA SER A 65 7.42 -6.15 -5.03
C SER A 65 6.94 -7.59 -5.00
N ILE A 66 5.74 -7.82 -4.45
CA ILE A 66 5.11 -9.13 -4.27
C ILE A 66 3.75 -9.09 -4.94
N GLU A 67 3.53 -9.97 -5.92
CA GLU A 67 2.28 -10.07 -6.70
C GLU A 67 1.95 -11.53 -6.99
N PRO A 68 0.79 -12.04 -6.53
CA PRO A 68 0.42 -13.43 -6.73
C PRO A 68 -0.07 -13.78 -8.14
N ILE A 69 -0.59 -12.80 -8.92
CA ILE A 69 -1.14 -13.06 -10.26
C ILE A 69 0.00 -13.21 -11.26
N PRO A 70 0.18 -14.40 -11.90
CA PRO A 70 1.36 -14.68 -12.71
C PRO A 70 1.59 -13.70 -13.87
N GLU A 71 0.53 -13.26 -14.54
CA GLU A 71 0.62 -12.33 -15.68
C GLU A 71 1.04 -10.94 -15.23
N LEU A 72 0.48 -10.45 -14.13
CA LEU A 72 0.85 -9.15 -13.55
C LEU A 72 2.30 -9.20 -13.03
N ARG A 73 2.67 -10.29 -12.37
CA ARG A 73 4.06 -10.50 -11.95
C ARG A 73 5.02 -10.51 -13.15
N ALA A 74 4.67 -11.16 -14.26
CA ALA A 74 5.51 -11.15 -15.46
C ALA A 74 5.69 -9.74 -16.04
N GLU A 75 4.64 -8.91 -16.02
CA GLU A 75 4.72 -7.50 -16.39
C GLU A 75 5.60 -6.71 -15.41
N LEU A 76 5.43 -6.93 -14.12
CA LEU A 76 6.21 -6.33 -13.04
C LEU A 76 7.72 -6.65 -13.18
N VAL A 77 8.07 -7.91 -13.47
CA VAL A 77 9.46 -8.32 -13.73
C VAL A 77 10.04 -7.57 -14.94
N ARG A 78 9.28 -7.44 -16.03
CA ARG A 78 9.74 -6.66 -17.21
C ARG A 78 9.95 -5.19 -16.85
N ARG A 79 9.07 -4.60 -16.04
CA ARG A 79 9.19 -3.20 -15.62
C ARG A 79 10.38 -2.98 -14.69
N ALA A 80 10.69 -3.92 -13.82
CA ALA A 80 11.81 -3.86 -12.89
C ALA A 80 13.17 -4.16 -13.57
N ALA A 81 13.20 -4.77 -14.76
CA ALA A 81 14.42 -5.29 -15.38
C ALA A 81 15.55 -4.26 -15.60
N GLY A 82 15.23 -2.97 -15.69
CA GLY A 82 16.20 -1.87 -15.83
C GLY A 82 16.68 -1.26 -14.52
N ASP A 83 16.21 -1.75 -13.39
CA ASP A 83 16.48 -1.18 -12.06
C ASP A 83 17.04 -2.26 -11.10
N PRO A 84 18.37 -2.29 -10.88
CA PRO A 84 18.98 -3.31 -10.01
C PRO A 84 18.54 -3.23 -8.55
N ALA A 85 17.98 -2.11 -8.12
CA ALA A 85 17.43 -1.92 -6.78
C ALA A 85 15.95 -2.29 -6.68
N TRP A 86 15.31 -2.77 -7.76
CA TRP A 86 13.92 -3.21 -7.75
C TRP A 86 13.83 -4.71 -8.06
N ARG A 87 13.49 -5.50 -7.06
CA ARG A 87 13.32 -6.96 -7.15
C ARG A 87 11.85 -7.34 -7.09
N VAL A 88 11.52 -8.47 -7.68
CA VAL A 88 10.16 -9.05 -7.68
C VAL A 88 10.24 -10.46 -7.11
N ALA A 89 9.46 -10.71 -6.08
CA ALA A 89 9.38 -12.02 -5.40
C ALA A 89 8.73 -13.10 -6.30
N ALA A 90 8.78 -14.34 -5.85
CA ALA A 90 7.99 -15.43 -6.41
C ALA A 90 6.48 -15.07 -6.39
N PRO A 91 5.64 -15.68 -7.27
CA PRO A 91 4.21 -15.38 -7.32
C PRO A 91 3.48 -16.02 -6.11
N VAL A 92 3.42 -15.28 -5.02
CA VAL A 92 2.82 -15.69 -3.74
C VAL A 92 1.87 -14.62 -3.22
N ALA A 93 0.83 -15.05 -2.53
CA ALA A 93 0.00 -14.18 -1.69
C ALA A 93 0.57 -14.13 -0.26
N LEU A 94 0.30 -13.05 0.45
CA LEU A 94 0.73 -12.84 1.83
C LEU A 94 -0.39 -13.20 2.81
N GLY A 95 -0.05 -13.86 3.92
CA GLY A 95 -1.03 -14.20 4.94
C GLY A 95 -0.39 -14.59 6.28
N ALA A 96 -1.23 -14.90 7.26
CA ALA A 96 -0.82 -15.24 8.63
C ALA A 96 -0.12 -16.59 8.75
N ALA A 97 -0.40 -17.54 7.84
CA ALA A 97 0.15 -18.89 7.85
C ALA A 97 0.43 -19.37 6.42
N PRO A 98 1.40 -20.28 6.25
CA PRO A 98 1.66 -20.87 4.94
C PRO A 98 0.49 -21.78 4.51
N GLY A 99 0.21 -21.82 3.20
CA GLY A 99 -0.85 -22.65 2.65
C GLY A 99 -1.13 -22.37 1.18
N ARG A 100 -2.35 -22.65 0.77
CA ARG A 100 -2.89 -22.32 -0.55
C ARG A 100 -4.25 -21.64 -0.38
N ALA A 101 -4.56 -20.71 -1.25
CA ALA A 101 -5.85 -20.03 -1.26
C ALA A 101 -6.31 -19.75 -2.68
N THR A 102 -7.62 -19.66 -2.84
CA THR A 102 -8.24 -19.26 -4.10
C THR A 102 -8.30 -17.75 -4.23
N LEU A 103 -7.47 -17.18 -5.07
CA LEU A 103 -7.53 -15.75 -5.43
C LEU A 103 -8.61 -15.50 -6.48
N LYS A 104 -9.50 -14.57 -6.20
CA LYS A 104 -10.56 -14.11 -7.09
C LYS A 104 -10.00 -12.95 -7.92
N VAL A 105 -9.66 -13.24 -9.17
CA VAL A 105 -9.08 -12.24 -10.10
C VAL A 105 -10.21 -11.45 -10.74
N SER A 106 -10.22 -10.14 -10.52
CA SER A 106 -11.21 -9.20 -11.04
C SER A 106 -10.83 -8.70 -12.43
N ALA A 107 -11.81 -8.17 -13.19
CA ALA A 107 -11.56 -7.51 -14.47
C ALA A 107 -10.66 -6.28 -14.28
N GLU A 108 -10.90 -5.50 -13.22
CA GLU A 108 -9.97 -4.51 -12.69
C GLU A 108 -9.04 -5.23 -11.70
N SER A 109 -7.81 -5.47 -12.13
CA SER A 109 -6.86 -6.34 -11.41
C SER A 109 -6.51 -5.86 -10.00
N ASP A 110 -6.58 -4.56 -9.74
CA ASP A 110 -6.39 -3.91 -8.45
C ASP A 110 -7.51 -4.21 -7.43
N MET A 111 -8.63 -4.75 -7.87
CA MET A 111 -9.72 -5.23 -7.01
C MET A 111 -9.72 -6.75 -6.81
N SER A 112 -8.62 -7.44 -7.14
CA SER A 112 -8.49 -8.88 -6.93
C SER A 112 -8.21 -9.19 -5.46
N SER A 113 -8.92 -10.16 -4.88
CA SER A 113 -8.84 -10.47 -3.44
C SER A 113 -8.94 -11.96 -3.13
N LEU A 114 -8.34 -12.36 -2.02
CA LEU A 114 -8.57 -13.66 -1.39
C LEU A 114 -9.95 -13.72 -0.72
N LEU A 115 -10.50 -12.58 -0.31
CA LEU A 115 -11.79 -12.47 0.35
C LEU A 115 -12.95 -12.42 -0.66
N PRO A 116 -14.18 -12.81 -0.27
CA PRO A 116 -15.38 -12.54 -1.04
C PRO A 116 -15.68 -11.03 -1.06
N ARG A 117 -16.25 -10.55 -2.14
CA ARG A 117 -16.76 -9.18 -2.22
C ARG A 117 -18.01 -9.02 -1.37
N SER A 118 -18.13 -7.89 -0.69
CA SER A 118 -19.37 -7.54 0.00
C SER A 118 -20.47 -7.19 -0.99
N PRO A 119 -21.76 -7.31 -0.59
CA PRO A 119 -22.88 -6.83 -1.40
C PRO A 119 -22.80 -5.34 -1.75
N ARG A 120 -22.08 -4.56 -0.97
CA ARG A 120 -21.80 -3.14 -1.26
C ARG A 120 -20.89 -2.98 -2.46
N LEU A 121 -19.72 -3.64 -2.44
CA LEU A 121 -18.77 -3.59 -3.55
C LEU A 121 -19.39 -4.10 -4.84
N GLU A 122 -20.23 -5.12 -4.76
CA GLU A 122 -20.95 -5.65 -5.93
C GLU A 122 -21.85 -4.62 -6.61
N ARG A 123 -22.47 -3.74 -5.81
CA ARG A 123 -23.32 -2.66 -6.34
C ARG A 123 -22.51 -1.46 -6.85
N LEU A 124 -21.42 -1.12 -6.16
CA LEU A 124 -20.63 0.07 -6.45
C LEU A 124 -19.71 -0.12 -7.66
N SER A 125 -19.10 -1.29 -7.78
CA SER A 125 -18.16 -1.59 -8.86
C SER A 125 -18.50 -2.93 -9.53
N PRO A 126 -19.32 -2.94 -10.58
CA PRO A 126 -19.56 -4.15 -11.38
C PRO A 126 -18.28 -4.74 -11.98
N SER A 127 -17.28 -3.90 -12.31
CA SER A 127 -15.96 -4.29 -12.82
C SER A 127 -15.08 -5.04 -11.82
N SER A 128 -15.37 -4.90 -10.51
CA SER A 128 -14.73 -5.70 -9.47
C SER A 128 -15.15 -7.18 -9.49
N ARG A 129 -16.09 -7.59 -10.36
CA ARG A 129 -16.52 -8.99 -10.47
C ARG A 129 -15.34 -9.88 -10.86
N PRO A 130 -15.17 -11.02 -10.16
CA PRO A 130 -14.17 -12.00 -10.54
C PRO A 130 -14.45 -12.54 -11.95
N VAL A 131 -13.48 -12.44 -12.83
CA VAL A 131 -13.50 -13.04 -14.17
C VAL A 131 -12.90 -14.45 -14.17
N ARG A 132 -12.07 -14.76 -13.15
CA ARG A 132 -11.50 -16.09 -12.95
C ARG A 132 -11.09 -16.29 -11.49
N ARG A 133 -10.80 -17.56 -11.15
CA ARG A 133 -10.21 -17.95 -9.88
C ARG A 133 -8.92 -18.70 -10.15
N ILE A 134 -7.89 -18.44 -9.34
CA ILE A 134 -6.60 -19.14 -9.41
C ILE A 134 -6.18 -19.58 -8.01
N GLU A 135 -5.57 -20.76 -7.94
CA GLU A 135 -4.93 -21.23 -6.70
C GLU A 135 -3.54 -20.62 -6.59
N VAL A 136 -3.29 -19.92 -5.50
CA VAL A 136 -2.00 -19.30 -5.21
C VAL A 136 -1.40 -19.84 -3.91
N PRO A 137 -0.08 -19.99 -3.82
CA PRO A 137 0.57 -20.24 -2.54
C PRO A 137 0.43 -18.99 -1.65
N VAL A 138 0.14 -19.23 -0.37
CA VAL A 138 0.14 -18.22 0.69
C VAL A 138 1.38 -18.41 1.54
N VAL A 139 2.09 -17.35 1.81
CA VAL A 139 3.30 -17.38 2.66
C VAL A 139 3.22 -16.30 3.73
N ARG A 140 3.93 -16.52 4.80
CA ARG A 140 4.19 -15.46 5.79
C ARG A 140 5.27 -14.53 5.25
N LEU A 141 5.11 -13.24 5.47
CA LEU A 141 6.09 -12.25 5.04
C LEU A 141 7.46 -12.49 5.71
N ASP A 142 7.46 -12.84 7.00
CA ASP A 142 8.68 -13.12 7.78
C ASP A 142 9.39 -14.43 7.39
N ALA A 143 8.75 -15.27 6.57
CA ALA A 143 9.33 -16.51 6.02
C ALA A 143 9.70 -16.37 4.53
N LEU A 144 9.48 -15.19 3.91
CA LEU A 144 9.80 -14.99 2.50
C LEU A 144 11.32 -14.98 2.31
N PRO A 145 11.89 -15.86 1.44
CA PRO A 145 13.33 -16.01 1.30
C PRO A 145 14.07 -14.70 1.00
N GLU A 146 13.48 -13.83 0.16
CA GLU A 146 14.02 -12.53 -0.21
C GLU A 146 14.17 -11.58 0.99
N LEU A 147 13.32 -11.72 2.01
CA LEU A 147 13.36 -10.90 3.24
C LEU A 147 14.22 -11.55 4.33
N VAL A 148 14.20 -12.87 4.43
CA VAL A 148 15.07 -13.62 5.35
C VAL A 148 16.53 -13.39 5.00
N ALA A 149 16.89 -13.41 3.72
CA ALA A 149 18.26 -13.16 3.24
C ALA A 149 18.59 -11.67 3.09
N SER A 150 17.65 -10.76 3.28
CA SER A 150 17.88 -9.33 3.09
C SER A 150 18.67 -8.73 4.24
N PRO A 151 19.74 -7.96 3.99
CA PRO A 151 20.46 -7.21 5.00
C PRO A 151 19.73 -5.94 5.46
N ALA A 152 18.59 -5.61 4.87
CA ALA A 152 17.84 -4.40 5.19
C ALA A 152 17.41 -4.37 6.66
N GLU A 153 17.71 -3.28 7.35
CA GLU A 153 17.37 -3.10 8.77
C GLU A 153 16.21 -2.11 8.99
N ARG A 154 15.92 -1.30 7.98
CA ARG A 154 14.89 -0.26 8.04
C ARG A 154 13.89 -0.42 6.90
N ILE A 155 12.92 -1.29 7.12
CA ILE A 155 11.91 -1.67 6.13
C ILE A 155 10.70 -0.76 6.25
N PHE A 156 10.20 -0.27 5.11
CA PHE A 156 8.86 0.29 4.98
C PHE A 156 7.97 -0.74 4.30
N LEU A 157 6.90 -1.16 4.98
CA LEU A 157 5.98 -2.19 4.51
C LEU A 157 4.69 -1.54 4.00
N LYS A 158 4.42 -1.62 2.69
CA LYS A 158 3.11 -1.29 2.09
C LYS A 158 2.33 -2.58 1.89
N LEU A 159 1.09 -2.60 2.36
CA LEU A 159 0.11 -3.66 2.12
C LEU A 159 -1.16 -3.06 1.52
N ASP A 160 -1.50 -3.55 0.33
CA ASP A 160 -2.73 -3.26 -0.40
C ASP A 160 -3.18 -4.61 -1.00
N LEU A 161 -3.94 -5.34 -0.20
CA LEU A 161 -4.28 -6.74 -0.45
C LEU A 161 -5.79 -6.95 -0.53
N GLN A 162 -6.49 -5.83 -0.69
CA GLN A 162 -7.93 -5.81 -0.91
C GLN A 162 -8.68 -6.55 0.22
N GLY A 163 -8.44 -6.07 1.45
CA GLY A 163 -9.06 -6.55 2.68
C GLY A 163 -8.26 -7.62 3.44
N PHE A 164 -7.12 -8.11 2.89
CA PHE A 164 -6.33 -9.17 3.53
C PHE A 164 -5.10 -8.66 4.30
N GLU A 165 -4.97 -7.32 4.47
CA GLU A 165 -3.86 -6.61 5.12
C GLU A 165 -3.63 -7.10 6.55
N GLY A 166 -4.72 -7.29 7.31
CA GLY A 166 -4.65 -7.77 8.69
C GLY A 166 -4.02 -9.16 8.82
N SER A 167 -4.31 -10.05 7.90
CA SER A 167 -3.71 -11.39 7.84
C SER A 167 -2.22 -11.33 7.45
N ALA A 168 -1.88 -10.49 6.47
CA ALA A 168 -0.50 -10.32 6.04
C ALA A 168 0.37 -9.67 7.12
N LEU A 169 -0.18 -8.69 7.85
CA LEU A 169 0.51 -8.04 8.98
C LEU A 169 0.79 -9.03 10.11
N GLU A 170 -0.12 -9.97 10.37
CA GLU A 170 0.12 -11.09 11.29
C GLU A 170 1.29 -11.97 10.83
N GLY A 171 1.39 -12.24 9.52
CA GLY A 171 2.50 -12.96 8.91
C GLY A 171 3.83 -12.20 8.85
N ALA A 172 3.83 -10.92 9.25
CA ALA A 172 5.02 -10.08 9.30
C ALA A 172 5.65 -9.98 10.71
N ARG A 173 5.08 -10.63 11.73
CA ARG A 173 5.49 -10.45 13.14
C ARG A 173 6.98 -10.61 13.38
N GLY A 174 7.63 -11.56 12.73
CA GLY A 174 9.07 -11.77 12.85
C GLY A 174 9.92 -10.65 12.26
N LEU A 175 9.34 -9.82 11.38
CA LEU A 175 10.00 -8.67 10.75
C LEU A 175 9.75 -7.33 11.47
N LEU A 176 8.80 -7.26 12.41
CA LEU A 176 8.44 -6.01 13.09
C LEU A 176 9.63 -5.23 13.66
N PRO A 177 10.67 -5.86 14.23
CA PRO A 177 11.85 -5.13 14.70
C PRO A 177 12.57 -4.34 13.61
N ARG A 178 12.46 -4.78 12.34
CA ARG A 178 13.08 -4.14 11.16
C ARG A 178 12.12 -3.19 10.43
N ILE A 179 10.80 -3.30 10.67
CA ILE A 179 9.79 -2.45 10.02
C ILE A 179 9.71 -1.13 10.79
N VAL A 180 10.09 -0.02 10.15
CA VAL A 180 10.06 1.33 10.73
C VAL A 180 8.83 2.12 10.33
N GLY A 181 8.10 1.68 9.31
CA GLY A 181 6.85 2.29 8.88
C GLY A 181 5.98 1.32 8.10
N LEU A 182 4.67 1.60 8.14
CA LEU A 182 3.62 0.85 7.46
C LEU A 182 2.82 1.78 6.55
N GLN A 183 2.39 1.29 5.40
CA GLN A 183 1.28 1.85 4.62
C GLN A 183 0.25 0.75 4.43
N LEU A 184 -0.98 1.00 4.90
CA LEU A 184 -2.06 0.02 4.90
C LEU A 184 -3.28 0.61 4.22
N GLU A 185 -3.92 -0.16 3.35
CA GLU A 185 -5.22 0.20 2.81
C GLU A 185 -6.28 0.08 3.91
N LEU A 186 -7.02 1.15 4.16
CA LEU A 186 -8.00 1.28 5.23
C LEU A 186 -9.41 1.38 4.65
N SER A 187 -10.21 0.35 4.84
CA SER A 187 -11.60 0.32 4.38
C SER A 187 -12.51 1.12 5.32
N LEU A 188 -12.97 2.30 4.86
CA LEU A 188 -13.93 3.16 5.58
C LEU A 188 -15.34 2.57 5.61
N VAL A 189 -15.61 1.67 4.68
CA VAL A 189 -16.82 0.87 4.58
C VAL A 189 -16.43 -0.55 4.19
N THR A 190 -17.20 -1.55 4.59
CA THR A 190 -16.90 -2.94 4.23
C THR A 190 -17.05 -3.17 2.72
N LEU A 191 -15.93 -3.48 2.06
CA LEU A 191 -15.87 -3.82 0.64
C LEU A 191 -15.65 -5.33 0.44
N TYR A 192 -14.95 -5.99 1.35
CA TYR A 192 -14.71 -7.43 1.32
C TYR A 192 -15.23 -8.08 2.61
N GLU A 193 -15.83 -9.26 2.48
CA GLU A 193 -16.36 -9.99 3.64
C GLU A 193 -15.22 -10.51 4.53
N GLY A 194 -15.26 -10.16 5.79
CA GLY A 194 -14.25 -10.57 6.78
C GLY A 194 -13.01 -9.66 6.83
N GLU A 195 -12.96 -8.56 6.05
CA GLU A 195 -11.89 -7.57 6.19
C GLU A 195 -11.95 -6.83 7.52
N LEU A 196 -10.82 -6.32 7.97
CA LEU A 196 -10.77 -5.39 9.10
C LEU A 196 -11.14 -3.98 8.62
N GLY A 197 -12.16 -3.37 9.24
CA GLY A 197 -12.45 -1.97 9.01
C GLY A 197 -11.33 -1.05 9.53
N TRP A 198 -11.29 0.17 9.01
CA TRP A 198 -10.22 1.15 9.27
C TRP A 198 -9.89 1.36 10.76
N ARG A 199 -10.89 1.43 11.66
CA ARG A 199 -10.64 1.59 13.09
C ARG A 199 -9.84 0.43 13.67
N ALA A 200 -10.32 -0.80 13.44
CA ALA A 200 -9.65 -2.00 13.92
C ALA A 200 -8.22 -2.16 13.32
N MET A 201 -8.00 -1.67 12.10
CA MET A 201 -6.68 -1.68 11.48
C MET A 201 -5.76 -0.64 12.12
N ILE A 202 -6.25 0.57 12.43
CA ILE A 202 -5.50 1.60 13.18
C ILE A 202 -5.17 1.07 14.58
N ASP A 203 -6.16 0.58 15.33
CA ASP A 203 -5.96 0.00 16.67
C ASP A 203 -4.87 -1.11 16.64
N ARG A 204 -4.88 -1.93 15.58
CA ARG A 204 -3.87 -2.97 15.40
C ARG A 204 -2.47 -2.40 15.13
N ALA A 205 -2.34 -1.38 14.31
CA ALA A 205 -1.06 -0.72 14.05
C ALA A 205 -0.52 -0.06 15.32
N GLU A 206 -1.38 0.62 16.09
CA GLU A 206 -1.02 1.24 17.37
C GLU A 206 -0.60 0.21 18.41
N ALA A 207 -1.31 -0.93 18.52
CA ALA A 207 -0.94 -2.04 19.39
C ALA A 207 0.43 -2.67 19.04
N LEU A 208 0.90 -2.51 17.81
CA LEU A 208 2.22 -2.92 17.35
C LEU A 208 3.30 -1.82 17.52
N GLY A 209 2.94 -0.68 18.12
CA GLY A 209 3.86 0.44 18.42
C GLY A 209 4.03 1.44 17.28
N TYR A 210 3.12 1.45 16.30
CA TYR A 210 3.13 2.45 15.22
C TYR A 210 2.12 3.55 15.50
N VAL A 211 2.45 4.78 15.14
CA VAL A 211 1.56 5.94 15.25
C VAL A 211 1.11 6.43 13.87
N PRO A 212 -0.15 6.87 13.71
CA PRO A 212 -0.61 7.47 12.46
C PRO A 212 0.24 8.70 12.10
N TRP A 213 0.64 8.79 10.83
CA TRP A 213 1.50 9.88 10.35
C TRP A 213 0.92 10.65 9.18
N LEU A 214 0.34 9.94 8.22
CA LEU A 214 -0.17 10.51 7.00
C LEU A 214 -1.36 9.68 6.51
N PHE A 215 -2.40 10.36 6.03
CA PHE A 215 -3.49 9.70 5.30
C PHE A 215 -3.50 10.21 3.85
N LEU A 216 -3.59 9.28 2.93
CA LEU A 216 -3.62 9.54 1.49
C LEU A 216 -5.00 9.16 0.95
N PRO A 217 -5.58 9.96 0.03
CA PRO A 217 -6.82 9.59 -0.64
C PRO A 217 -6.71 8.23 -1.33
N GLY A 218 -7.76 7.44 -1.24
CA GLY A 218 -7.87 6.12 -1.87
C GLY A 218 -9.01 6.02 -2.87
N TYR A 219 -9.88 5.03 -2.69
CA TYR A 219 -11.01 4.78 -3.57
C TYR A 219 -12.21 5.64 -3.21
N VAL A 220 -12.63 6.46 -4.16
CA VAL A 220 -13.79 7.36 -4.03
C VAL A 220 -14.95 6.86 -4.89
N GLU A 221 -16.16 6.80 -4.34
CA GLU A 221 -17.34 6.55 -5.11
C GLU A 221 -17.67 7.75 -6.03
N PRO A 222 -17.67 7.58 -7.36
CA PRO A 222 -17.78 8.74 -8.27
C PRO A 222 -19.11 9.51 -8.17
N ARG A 223 -20.21 8.84 -7.77
CA ARG A 223 -21.55 9.46 -7.72
C ARG A 223 -21.75 10.35 -6.50
N SER A 224 -21.30 9.90 -5.33
CA SER A 224 -21.50 10.61 -4.05
C SER A 224 -20.29 11.44 -3.63
N GLY A 225 -19.12 11.20 -4.20
CA GLY A 225 -17.84 11.75 -3.72
C GLY A 225 -17.40 11.17 -2.37
N ARG A 226 -18.05 10.09 -1.91
CA ARG A 226 -17.70 9.46 -0.63
C ARG A 226 -16.43 8.65 -0.78
N GLU A 227 -15.47 8.90 0.09
CA GLU A 227 -14.29 8.05 0.22
C GLU A 227 -14.69 6.69 0.83
N LEU A 228 -14.29 5.62 0.18
CA LEU A 228 -14.61 4.24 0.58
C LEU A 228 -13.39 3.55 1.17
N GLN A 229 -12.19 3.91 0.70
CA GLN A 229 -10.89 3.48 1.21
C GLN A 229 -9.93 4.66 1.22
N MET A 230 -8.93 4.60 2.08
CA MET A 230 -7.79 5.52 2.13
C MET A 230 -6.54 4.75 2.50
N ASP A 231 -5.36 5.26 2.15
CA ASP A 231 -4.11 4.72 2.65
C ASP A 231 -3.72 5.40 3.97
N GLY A 232 -3.54 4.60 5.02
CA GLY A 232 -2.95 5.03 6.28
C GLY A 232 -1.46 4.75 6.29
N VAL A 233 -0.65 5.78 6.52
CA VAL A 233 0.79 5.65 6.74
C VAL A 233 1.07 5.82 8.22
N PHE A 234 1.82 4.88 8.77
CA PHE A 234 2.17 4.82 10.19
C PHE A 234 3.68 4.72 10.34
N LEU A 235 4.22 5.36 11.37
CA LEU A 235 5.63 5.21 11.74
C LEU A 235 5.75 4.54 13.10
N ARG A 236 6.81 3.76 13.27
CA ARG A 236 7.14 3.23 14.58
C ARG A 236 7.50 4.38 15.52
N ALA A 237 6.92 4.41 16.71
CA ALA A 237 7.03 5.53 17.64
C ALA A 237 8.47 5.90 18.01
N ASP A 238 9.40 4.92 18.05
CA ASP A 238 10.82 5.15 18.29
C ASP A 238 11.62 5.61 17.07
N ALA A 239 11.06 5.44 15.87
CA ALA A 239 11.67 5.90 14.62
C ALA A 239 11.37 7.37 14.31
N VAL A 240 10.38 7.95 14.99
CA VAL A 240 10.06 9.37 14.96
C VAL A 240 11.10 10.09 15.80
N GLY A 241 12.00 10.86 15.18
CA GLY A 241 13.06 11.58 15.87
C GLY A 241 12.53 12.50 16.98
N THR A 242 13.32 12.71 18.02
CA THR A 242 13.00 13.46 19.25
C THR A 242 12.66 14.95 19.06
N ASP A 243 12.72 15.48 17.85
CA ASP A 243 12.41 16.89 17.55
C ASP A 243 10.92 17.26 17.71
N GLU A 244 10.01 16.27 17.73
CA GLU A 244 8.57 16.55 17.89
C GLU A 244 8.04 16.32 19.31
N ARG A 245 8.86 15.86 20.25
CA ARG A 245 8.46 15.74 21.67
C ARG A 245 8.57 17.04 22.48
N GLY A 246 8.90 18.15 21.81
CA GLY A 246 9.07 19.47 22.41
C GLY A 246 7.86 20.40 22.39
N GLY A 247 6.69 19.95 21.94
CA GLY A 247 5.50 20.79 21.74
C GLY A 247 4.37 20.66 22.74
N GLU A 248 4.44 19.77 23.73
CA GLU A 248 3.48 19.73 24.84
C GLU A 248 4.10 20.31 26.10
N SER A 249 4.33 21.63 26.13
CA SER A 249 4.52 22.37 27.36
C SER A 249 3.42 23.43 27.48
N ASP A 250 2.52 23.14 28.39
CA ASP A 250 1.82 24.09 29.26
C ASP A 250 0.96 25.18 28.57
N ASP A 251 -0.32 24.88 28.36
CA ASP A 251 -1.38 25.88 28.60
C ASP A 251 -2.35 25.33 29.65
N ARG A 252 -2.11 25.73 30.88
CA ARG A 252 -3.08 25.69 31.99
C ARG A 252 -3.81 27.01 32.06
#